data_1de9b8dd2641aa5c26334f4009097d67
#
_entry.id   1de9b8dd2641aa5c26334f4009097d67
#
_cell.length_a   1.000
_cell.length_b   1.000
_cell.length_c   1.000
_cell.angle_alpha   90.00
_cell.angle_beta   90.00
_cell.angle_gamma   90.00
#
_symmetry.space_group_name_H-M   'P 1'
#
loop_
_entity.id
_entity.type
_entity.pdbx_description
1 polymer ?
#
loop_
_entity_poly.entity_id
_entity_poly.type
_entity_poly.pdbx_seq_one_letter_code
_entity_poly.pdbx_strand_id
1 'polypeptide(L)'
;QYIFIKNLHNIMKRINLNFLLLLSYPIGLIYSLISLRNTSKLFKRSRVLNKILDKKYNPILVKINYAKYWIEVLWLTKTNFNKKILDNVNIVNEDYIKKIKKNGAIFALPHIGNWEMAIPVGNHINLDLLAVAEPLNNQYVLSWFKELRQDLGCEIIIGGKGQNTFDKIIQKLEDGKHVCLLSERSINRTGVGTEFFSNLSAFPKGPVALALKTQLPIVPTAFLKIDGKYTLIFEKPFYVPLFENESTSIQQGLKTLAKAFEKLISLEPNQWHTIQPIWSNEY
;
A
#
# COMPACT_ATOMS: atom_id res chain seq x y z
N GLN A 1 13.80 -15.77 -15.02
CA GLN A 1 13.11 -14.54 -14.56
C GLN A 1 13.66 -14.04 -13.22
N TYR A 2 13.83 -14.89 -12.19
CA TYR A 2 14.42 -14.50 -10.90
C TYR A 2 15.82 -13.88 -11.03
N ILE A 3 16.72 -14.56 -11.73
CA ILE A 3 18.08 -14.07 -11.98
C ILE A 3 18.04 -12.73 -12.74
N PHE A 4 17.14 -12.56 -13.69
CA PHE A 4 16.99 -11.32 -14.43
C PHE A 4 16.59 -10.15 -13.51
N ILE A 5 15.56 -10.33 -12.68
CA ILE A 5 15.10 -9.27 -11.74
C ILE A 5 16.19 -8.92 -10.72
N LYS A 6 16.92 -9.92 -10.22
CA LYS A 6 18.02 -9.74 -9.28
C LYS A 6 19.21 -9.02 -9.92
N ASN A 7 19.55 -9.35 -11.14
CA ASN A 7 20.59 -8.63 -11.89
C ASN A 7 20.20 -7.20 -12.20
N LEU A 8 18.94 -6.96 -12.60
CA LEU A 8 18.41 -5.62 -12.82
C LEU A 8 18.48 -4.78 -11.53
N HIS A 9 18.03 -5.33 -10.40
CA HIS A 9 18.16 -4.70 -9.10
C HIS A 9 19.63 -4.39 -8.78
N ASN A 10 20.56 -5.34 -8.99
CA ASN A 10 21.97 -5.16 -8.72
C ASN A 10 22.62 -4.05 -9.57
N ILE A 11 22.11 -3.81 -10.77
CA ILE A 11 22.53 -2.69 -11.63
C ILE A 11 21.91 -1.40 -11.14
N MET A 12 20.59 -1.35 -10.98
CA MET A 12 19.86 -0.13 -10.68
C MET A 12 20.23 0.49 -9.33
N LYS A 13 20.49 -0.32 -8.30
CA LYS A 13 20.91 0.18 -6.97
C LYS A 13 22.24 0.96 -6.99
N ARG A 14 23.04 0.87 -8.06
CA ARG A 14 24.33 1.58 -8.22
C ARG A 14 24.17 2.92 -8.95
N ILE A 15 23.04 3.15 -9.60
CA ILE A 15 22.78 4.33 -10.43
C ILE A 15 22.11 5.41 -9.58
N ASN A 16 22.27 6.66 -9.97
CA ASN A 16 21.59 7.78 -9.30
C ASN A 16 20.07 7.67 -9.49
N LEU A 17 19.30 7.71 -8.40
CA LEU A 17 17.86 7.57 -8.42
C LEU A 17 17.18 8.63 -9.29
N ASN A 18 17.61 9.91 -9.20
CA ASN A 18 16.99 10.99 -9.97
C ASN A 18 17.14 10.75 -11.48
N PHE A 19 18.28 10.23 -11.91
CA PHE A 19 18.50 9.85 -13.31
C PHE A 19 17.57 8.70 -13.72
N LEU A 20 17.46 7.65 -12.89
CA LEU A 20 16.56 6.53 -13.15
C LEU A 20 15.10 6.97 -13.23
N LEU A 21 14.66 7.90 -12.38
CA LEU A 21 13.29 8.39 -12.37
C LEU A 21 12.90 9.13 -13.66
N LEU A 22 13.87 9.68 -14.42
CA LEU A 22 13.59 10.24 -15.76
C LEU A 22 13.07 9.18 -16.73
N LEU A 23 13.54 7.92 -16.58
CA LEU A 23 13.08 6.81 -17.43
C LEU A 23 11.61 6.45 -17.18
N SER A 24 11.04 6.83 -16.06
CA SER A 24 9.62 6.55 -15.76
C SER A 24 8.66 7.19 -16.76
N TYR A 25 9.03 8.32 -17.34
CA TYR A 25 8.19 9.02 -18.32
C TYR A 25 8.02 8.21 -19.62
N PRO A 26 9.09 7.84 -20.36
CA PRO A 26 8.95 7.03 -21.56
C PRO A 26 8.36 5.64 -21.23
N ILE A 27 8.76 5.01 -20.12
CA ILE A 27 8.21 3.71 -19.70
C ILE A 27 6.71 3.80 -19.44
N GLY A 28 6.23 4.79 -18.69
CA GLY A 28 4.82 4.99 -18.39
C GLY A 28 3.98 5.31 -19.63
N LEU A 29 4.53 6.10 -20.56
CA LEU A 29 3.88 6.40 -21.84
C LEU A 29 3.75 5.14 -22.71
N ILE A 30 4.83 4.38 -22.88
CA ILE A 30 4.84 3.11 -23.64
C ILE A 30 3.86 2.12 -23.00
N TYR A 31 3.87 2.00 -21.68
CA TYR A 31 2.93 1.16 -20.94
C TYR A 31 1.46 1.61 -21.14
N SER A 32 1.23 2.91 -21.30
CA SER A 32 -0.11 3.44 -21.59
C SER A 32 -0.61 3.04 -22.97
N LEU A 33 0.28 2.96 -23.95
CA LEU A 33 -0.03 2.54 -25.31
C LEU A 33 -0.23 1.02 -25.42
N ILE A 34 0.63 0.23 -24.79
CA ILE A 34 0.55 -1.24 -24.86
C ILE A 34 -0.67 -1.77 -24.11
N SER A 35 -1.04 -1.17 -22.97
CA SER A 35 -2.15 -1.64 -22.12
C SER A 35 -3.43 -0.80 -22.29
N LEU A 36 -3.90 -0.60 -23.51
CA LEU A 36 -5.05 0.24 -23.85
C LEU A 36 -6.31 -0.09 -23.05
N ARG A 37 -6.61 -1.38 -22.84
CA ARG A 37 -7.78 -1.81 -22.05
C ARG A 37 -7.75 -1.26 -20.61
N ASN A 38 -6.59 -1.35 -19.95
CA ASN A 38 -6.42 -0.82 -18.60
C ASN A 38 -6.42 0.71 -18.59
N THR A 39 -5.82 1.33 -19.60
CA THR A 39 -5.82 2.79 -19.77
C THR A 39 -7.24 3.31 -19.93
N SER A 40 -8.07 2.65 -20.75
CA SER A 40 -9.49 3.01 -20.92
C SER A 40 -10.29 2.97 -19.59
N LYS A 41 -10.04 1.96 -18.74
CA LYS A 41 -10.67 1.89 -17.41
C LYS A 41 -10.25 3.06 -16.51
N LEU A 42 -8.97 3.42 -16.52
CA LEU A 42 -8.50 4.59 -15.78
C LEU A 42 -9.11 5.90 -16.28
N PHE A 43 -9.39 6.02 -17.59
CA PHE A 43 -10.14 7.18 -18.12
C PHE A 43 -11.59 7.20 -17.65
N LYS A 44 -12.27 6.07 -17.51
CA LYS A 44 -13.61 6.02 -16.90
C LYS A 44 -13.53 6.48 -15.44
N ARG A 45 -12.56 5.97 -14.68
CA ARG A 45 -12.31 6.36 -13.28
C ARG A 45 -12.04 7.86 -13.15
N SER A 46 -11.24 8.44 -14.05
CA SER A 46 -10.93 9.87 -14.02
C SER A 46 -12.17 10.77 -14.16
N ARG A 47 -13.19 10.33 -14.92
CA ARG A 47 -14.46 11.08 -15.05
C ARG A 47 -15.23 11.18 -13.74
N VAL A 48 -15.11 10.17 -12.88
CA VAL A 48 -15.73 10.15 -11.55
C VAL A 48 -14.88 10.97 -10.58
N LEU A 49 -13.60 10.63 -10.46
CA LEU A 49 -12.71 11.25 -9.48
C LEU A 49 -12.54 12.75 -9.69
N ASN A 50 -12.45 13.20 -10.94
CA ASN A 50 -12.29 14.64 -11.24
C ASN A 50 -13.53 15.49 -10.95
N LYS A 51 -14.65 14.88 -10.56
CA LYS A 51 -15.83 15.59 -10.03
C LYS A 51 -15.79 15.73 -8.50
N ILE A 52 -14.97 14.94 -7.83
CA ILE A 52 -14.95 14.79 -6.36
C ILE A 52 -13.65 15.36 -5.78
N LEU A 53 -12.54 15.21 -6.51
CA LEU A 53 -11.20 15.56 -6.04
C LEU A 53 -10.80 16.97 -6.46
N ASP A 54 -10.14 17.68 -5.56
CA ASP A 54 -9.53 18.98 -5.86
C ASP A 54 -8.33 18.84 -6.80
N LYS A 55 -7.50 17.81 -6.59
CA LYS A 55 -6.39 17.48 -7.49
C LYS A 55 -6.85 16.58 -8.64
N LYS A 56 -6.46 16.95 -9.85
CA LYS A 56 -6.84 16.23 -11.05
C LYS A 56 -6.21 14.83 -11.12
N TYR A 57 -7.05 13.81 -11.26
CA TYR A 57 -6.64 12.45 -11.57
C TYR A 57 -6.41 12.28 -13.07
N ASN A 58 -5.19 11.93 -13.48
CA ASN A 58 -4.80 11.75 -14.87
C ASN A 58 -4.29 10.29 -15.09
N PRO A 59 -4.98 9.50 -15.94
CA PRO A 59 -4.61 8.10 -16.22
C PRO A 59 -3.18 7.89 -16.70
N ILE A 60 -2.63 8.83 -17.48
CA ILE A 60 -1.24 8.73 -17.97
C ILE A 60 -0.26 8.96 -16.83
N LEU A 61 -0.51 9.97 -15.98
CA LEU A 61 0.34 10.23 -14.81
C LEU A 61 0.30 9.06 -13.81
N VAL A 62 -0.84 8.38 -13.66
CA VAL A 62 -0.92 7.16 -12.84
C VAL A 62 0.05 6.09 -13.35
N LYS A 63 0.14 5.88 -14.67
CA LYS A 63 1.06 4.89 -15.24
C LYS A 63 2.52 5.32 -15.17
N ILE A 64 2.81 6.60 -15.31
CA ILE A 64 4.14 7.14 -15.07
C ILE A 64 4.54 6.93 -13.62
N ASN A 65 3.66 7.20 -12.67
CA ASN A 65 3.93 6.97 -11.24
C ASN A 65 4.05 5.48 -10.91
N TYR A 66 3.30 4.60 -11.58
CA TYR A 66 3.50 3.16 -11.46
C TYR A 66 4.87 2.72 -11.98
N ALA A 67 5.36 3.31 -13.06
CA ALA A 67 6.73 3.08 -13.52
C ALA A 67 7.77 3.62 -12.52
N LYS A 68 7.52 4.79 -11.89
CA LYS A 68 8.38 5.31 -10.80
C LYS A 68 8.44 4.34 -9.63
N TYR A 69 7.29 3.83 -9.17
CA TYR A 69 7.24 2.81 -8.13
C TYR A 69 8.18 1.64 -8.40
N TRP A 70 8.10 1.04 -9.61
CA TRP A 70 8.98 -0.08 -9.98
C TRP A 70 10.46 0.30 -10.04
N ILE A 71 10.79 1.48 -10.55
CA ILE A 71 12.16 2.01 -10.58
C ILE A 71 12.69 2.20 -9.16
N GLU A 72 11.92 2.81 -8.29
CA GLU A 72 12.27 3.02 -6.88
C GLU A 72 12.48 1.70 -6.15
N VAL A 73 11.59 0.72 -6.33
CA VAL A 73 11.69 -0.60 -5.71
C VAL A 73 12.92 -1.37 -6.21
N LEU A 74 13.20 -1.32 -7.51
CA LEU A 74 14.42 -1.92 -8.09
C LEU A 74 15.72 -1.22 -7.65
N TRP A 75 15.65 0.04 -7.29
CA TRP A 75 16.78 0.80 -6.74
C TRP A 75 16.93 0.62 -5.23
N LEU A 76 15.86 0.28 -4.53
CA LEU A 76 15.75 0.31 -3.08
C LEU A 76 16.68 -0.73 -2.42
N THR A 77 17.53 -0.23 -1.53
CA THR A 77 18.25 -1.02 -0.53
C THR A 77 18.26 -0.23 0.77
N LYS A 78 18.42 -0.89 1.91
CA LYS A 78 18.55 -0.21 3.21
C LYS A 78 19.65 0.86 3.18
N THR A 79 20.81 0.52 2.60
CA THR A 79 21.95 1.45 2.49
C THR A 79 21.63 2.66 1.64
N ASN A 80 21.04 2.49 0.45
CA ASN A 80 20.70 3.60 -0.44
C ASN A 80 19.65 4.50 0.17
N PHE A 81 18.62 3.92 0.78
CA PHE A 81 17.55 4.66 1.42
C PHE A 81 18.09 5.51 2.57
N ASN A 82 18.82 4.91 3.51
CA ASN A 82 19.35 5.61 4.67
C ASN A 82 20.30 6.76 4.28
N LYS A 83 21.16 6.55 3.28
CA LYS A 83 22.13 7.57 2.86
C LYS A 83 21.53 8.72 2.06
N LYS A 84 20.43 8.51 1.33
CA LYS A 84 19.98 9.45 0.30
C LYS A 84 18.57 10.00 0.53
N ILE A 85 17.75 9.33 1.31
CA ILE A 85 16.33 9.65 1.42
C ILE A 85 15.91 9.88 2.87
N LEU A 86 16.32 9.03 3.81
CA LEU A 86 15.79 8.97 5.17
C LEU A 86 15.78 10.32 5.88
N ASP A 87 16.87 11.06 5.83
CA ASP A 87 17.01 12.37 6.50
C ASP A 87 16.07 13.45 5.94
N ASN A 88 15.52 13.22 4.74
CA ASN A 88 14.62 14.15 4.06
C ASN A 88 13.17 13.64 4.01
N VAL A 89 12.86 12.57 4.74
CA VAL A 89 11.49 12.06 4.84
C VAL A 89 10.70 12.89 5.82
N ASN A 90 9.52 13.32 5.38
CA ASN A 90 8.55 13.95 6.25
C ASN A 90 7.70 12.88 6.93
N ILE A 91 7.46 12.98 8.23
CA ILE A 91 6.55 12.07 8.95
C ILE A 91 5.40 12.91 9.51
N VAL A 92 4.21 12.65 9.03
CA VAL A 92 2.99 13.36 9.42
C VAL A 92 2.23 12.53 10.45
N ASN A 93 1.85 13.17 11.54
CA ASN A 93 1.11 12.58 12.66
C ASN A 93 1.84 11.43 13.39
N GLU A 94 3.16 11.49 13.48
CA GLU A 94 3.98 10.51 14.22
C GLU A 94 3.50 10.32 15.68
N ASP A 95 2.94 11.37 16.28
CA ASP A 95 2.45 11.32 17.67
C ASP A 95 1.31 10.29 17.87
N TYR A 96 0.56 9.97 16.84
CA TYR A 96 -0.41 8.86 16.93
C TYR A 96 0.29 7.53 17.17
N ILE A 97 1.45 7.34 16.52
CA ILE A 97 2.21 6.10 16.61
C ILE A 97 2.92 5.97 17.93
N LYS A 98 3.47 7.07 18.48
CA LYS A 98 4.12 7.07 19.79
C LYS A 98 3.23 6.53 20.90
N LYS A 99 1.91 6.74 20.78
CA LYS A 99 0.92 6.29 21.75
C LYS A 99 0.59 4.80 21.68
N ILE A 100 0.72 4.18 20.51
CA ILE A 100 0.24 2.81 20.25
C ILE A 100 1.38 1.82 19.94
N LYS A 101 2.60 2.27 19.67
CA LYS A 101 3.70 1.43 19.18
C LYS A 101 4.13 0.28 20.09
N LYS A 102 3.80 0.34 21.37
CA LYS A 102 4.15 -0.71 22.34
C LYS A 102 3.24 -1.94 22.27
N ASN A 103 2.02 -1.78 21.75
CA ASN A 103 0.97 -2.79 21.85
C ASN A 103 0.68 -3.48 20.51
N GLY A 104 1.44 -3.16 19.46
CA GLY A 104 1.11 -3.58 18.11
C GLY A 104 -0.01 -2.73 17.51
N ALA A 105 -0.14 -2.79 16.18
CA ALA A 105 -1.20 -2.11 15.44
C ALA A 105 -1.36 -2.72 14.04
N ILE A 106 -2.50 -2.46 13.40
CA ILE A 106 -2.78 -2.88 12.03
C ILE A 106 -2.62 -1.67 11.11
N PHE A 107 -1.51 -1.59 10.39
CA PHE A 107 -1.29 -0.58 9.35
C PHE A 107 -2.02 -1.01 8.08
N ALA A 108 -3.09 -0.32 7.75
CA ALA A 108 -3.84 -0.54 6.51
C ALA A 108 -3.42 0.50 5.47
N LEU A 109 -3.02 0.03 4.29
CA LEU A 109 -2.50 0.88 3.23
C LEU A 109 -3.30 0.71 1.93
N PRO A 110 -3.62 1.80 1.21
CA PRO A 110 -4.02 1.69 -0.19
C PRO A 110 -2.78 1.49 -1.09
N HIS A 111 -2.97 0.98 -2.31
CA HIS A 111 -1.87 0.85 -3.30
C HIS A 111 -1.50 2.23 -3.88
N ILE A 112 -0.99 3.11 -3.03
CA ILE A 112 -0.61 4.48 -3.38
C ILE A 112 0.84 4.78 -3.00
N GLY A 113 1.52 5.55 -3.83
CA GLY A 113 2.92 5.92 -3.59
C GLY A 113 3.86 4.72 -3.59
N ASN A 114 4.77 4.64 -2.63
CA ASN A 114 5.71 3.52 -2.54
C ASN A 114 5.79 2.94 -1.12
N TRP A 115 4.91 1.99 -0.82
CA TRP A 115 4.83 1.34 0.49
C TRP A 115 6.07 0.52 0.87
N GLU A 116 6.90 0.09 -0.10
CA GLU A 116 8.16 -0.59 0.20
C GLU A 116 9.17 0.38 0.85
N MET A 117 9.15 1.64 0.43
CA MET A 117 9.99 2.70 1.02
C MET A 117 9.52 3.12 2.43
N ALA A 118 8.29 2.80 2.81
CA ALA A 118 7.81 3.03 4.17
C ALA A 118 8.51 2.12 5.21
N ILE A 119 8.98 0.93 4.80
CA ILE A 119 9.59 -0.05 5.69
C ILE A 119 10.83 0.53 6.43
N PRO A 120 11.86 1.05 5.76
CA PRO A 120 13.01 1.60 6.46
C PRO A 120 12.68 2.84 7.31
N VAL A 121 11.63 3.62 6.97
CA VAL A 121 11.17 4.73 7.83
C VAL A 121 10.52 4.20 9.09
N GLY A 122 9.64 3.19 8.97
CA GLY A 122 9.02 2.54 10.11
C GLY A 122 10.07 1.97 11.09
N ASN A 123 11.10 1.30 10.57
CA ASN A 123 12.21 0.81 11.38
C ASN A 123 12.99 1.93 12.06
N HIS A 124 13.18 3.07 11.38
CA HIS A 124 13.86 4.23 11.96
C HIS A 124 13.12 4.80 13.18
N ILE A 125 11.80 4.77 13.17
CA ILE A 125 10.97 5.17 14.32
C ILE A 125 10.65 4.00 15.27
N ASN A 126 11.41 2.90 15.15
CA ASN A 126 11.32 1.70 16.01
C ASN A 126 9.96 0.99 15.96
N LEU A 127 9.43 0.77 14.76
CA LEU A 127 8.31 -0.14 14.52
C LEU A 127 8.82 -1.52 14.10
N ASP A 128 8.38 -2.56 14.77
CA ASP A 128 8.64 -3.94 14.37
C ASP A 128 7.59 -4.37 13.34
N LEU A 129 7.96 -4.30 12.05
CA LEU A 129 7.02 -4.42 10.94
C LEU A 129 6.91 -5.86 10.42
N LEU A 130 5.66 -6.27 10.18
CA LEU A 130 5.29 -7.51 9.52
C LEU A 130 4.43 -7.19 8.29
N ALA A 131 4.89 -7.52 7.09
CA ALA A 131 4.09 -7.40 5.89
C ALA A 131 3.34 -8.70 5.60
N VAL A 132 2.06 -8.59 5.27
CA VAL A 132 1.28 -9.71 4.75
C VAL A 132 1.16 -9.55 3.24
N ALA A 133 1.69 -10.51 2.50
CA ALA A 133 1.66 -10.53 1.05
C ALA A 133 0.74 -11.63 0.52
N GLU A 134 0.02 -11.30 -0.55
CA GLU A 134 -0.72 -12.32 -1.29
C GLU A 134 0.23 -13.16 -2.16
N PRO A 135 -0.10 -14.44 -2.39
CA PRO A 135 0.66 -15.26 -3.31
C PRO A 135 0.56 -14.67 -4.72
N LEU A 136 1.70 -14.33 -5.30
CA LEU A 136 1.77 -13.90 -6.69
C LEU A 136 1.84 -15.13 -7.61
N ASN A 137 1.20 -15.04 -8.79
CA ASN A 137 1.31 -16.10 -9.81
C ASN A 137 2.77 -16.31 -10.24
N ASN A 138 3.56 -15.24 -10.26
CA ASN A 138 4.99 -15.31 -10.54
C ASN A 138 5.80 -15.52 -9.26
N GLN A 139 6.15 -16.77 -8.97
CA GLN A 139 6.92 -17.16 -7.78
C GLN A 139 8.32 -16.53 -7.73
N TYR A 140 8.90 -16.18 -8.87
CA TYR A 140 10.22 -15.53 -8.93
C TYR A 140 10.15 -14.08 -8.43
N VAL A 141 9.08 -13.36 -8.81
CA VAL A 141 8.82 -12.01 -8.33
C VAL A 141 8.50 -12.04 -6.84
N LEU A 142 7.68 -13.00 -6.39
CA LEU A 142 7.35 -13.17 -4.97
C LEU A 142 8.59 -13.42 -4.11
N SER A 143 9.47 -14.32 -4.55
CA SER A 143 10.73 -14.64 -3.84
C SER A 143 11.64 -13.41 -3.75
N TRP A 144 11.75 -12.64 -4.84
CA TRP A 144 12.55 -11.42 -4.84
C TRP A 144 11.96 -10.35 -3.89
N PHE A 145 10.65 -10.13 -3.87
CA PHE A 145 10.02 -9.23 -2.91
C PHE A 145 10.20 -9.68 -1.46
N LYS A 146 10.16 -11.00 -1.23
CA LYS A 146 10.44 -11.56 0.11
C LYS A 146 11.85 -11.20 0.57
N GLU A 147 12.86 -11.45 -0.27
CA GLU A 147 14.25 -11.08 0.04
C GLU A 147 14.38 -9.57 0.27
N LEU A 148 13.83 -8.75 -0.61
CA LEU A 148 13.90 -7.28 -0.50
C LEU A 148 13.34 -6.80 0.85
N ARG A 149 12.14 -7.25 1.24
CA ARG A 149 11.51 -6.83 2.49
C ARG A 149 12.28 -7.30 3.71
N GLN A 150 12.84 -8.53 3.68
CA GLN A 150 13.70 -9.04 4.74
C GLN A 150 14.98 -8.21 4.87
N ASP A 151 15.63 -7.86 3.75
CA ASP A 151 16.82 -7.00 3.73
C ASP A 151 16.52 -5.58 4.26
N LEU A 152 15.29 -5.09 4.06
CA LEU A 152 14.82 -3.83 4.61
C LEU A 152 14.45 -3.91 6.10
N GLY A 153 14.45 -5.12 6.70
CA GLY A 153 14.13 -5.33 8.11
C GLY A 153 12.64 -5.50 8.39
N CYS A 154 11.87 -6.06 7.44
CA CYS A 154 10.46 -6.37 7.61
C CYS A 154 10.24 -7.88 7.54
N GLU A 155 9.59 -8.44 8.56
CA GLU A 155 9.12 -9.82 8.51
C GLU A 155 8.00 -9.96 7.47
N ILE A 156 7.86 -11.13 6.84
CA ILE A 156 6.83 -11.35 5.83
C ILE A 156 6.08 -12.65 6.07
N ILE A 157 4.75 -12.57 6.03
CA ILE A 157 3.86 -13.72 5.95
C ILE A 157 3.22 -13.74 4.57
N ILE A 158 3.33 -14.87 3.86
CA ILE A 158 2.62 -15.08 2.60
C ILE A 158 1.28 -15.74 2.92
N GLY A 159 0.20 -15.06 2.57
CA GLY A 159 -1.15 -15.59 2.69
C GLY A 159 -1.40 -16.71 1.68
N GLY A 160 -2.33 -17.61 1.97
CA GLY A 160 -2.72 -18.67 1.05
C GLY A 160 -3.86 -19.53 1.62
N LYS A 161 -4.58 -20.22 0.75
CA LYS A 161 -5.60 -21.21 1.17
C LYS A 161 -4.91 -22.38 1.90
N GLY A 162 -5.47 -22.80 3.02
CA GLY A 162 -4.98 -23.96 3.80
C GLY A 162 -3.85 -23.66 4.78
N GLN A 163 -3.41 -22.42 4.91
CA GLN A 163 -2.50 -22.02 5.97
C GLN A 163 -3.27 -21.26 7.06
N ASN A 164 -2.97 -21.51 8.34
CA ASN A 164 -3.49 -20.72 9.46
C ASN A 164 -2.88 -19.32 9.47
N THR A 165 -2.96 -18.62 8.31
CA THR A 165 -2.36 -17.29 8.12
C THR A 165 -2.97 -16.28 9.08
N PHE A 166 -4.28 -16.36 9.27
CA PHE A 166 -5.01 -15.43 10.14
C PHE A 166 -4.54 -15.57 11.60
N ASP A 167 -4.47 -16.80 12.12
CA ASP A 167 -4.05 -17.06 13.50
C ASP A 167 -2.57 -16.70 13.71
N LYS A 168 -1.71 -16.95 12.73
CA LYS A 168 -0.32 -16.51 12.75
C LYS A 168 -0.18 -15.00 12.84
N ILE A 169 -1.02 -14.26 12.11
CA ILE A 169 -1.02 -12.80 12.15
C ILE A 169 -1.49 -12.30 13.52
N ILE A 170 -2.54 -12.92 14.09
CA ILE A 170 -3.03 -12.60 15.44
C ILE A 170 -1.89 -12.78 16.45
N GLN A 171 -1.23 -13.93 16.44
CA GLN A 171 -0.10 -14.18 17.35
C GLN A 171 0.98 -13.10 17.23
N LYS A 172 1.36 -12.71 16.02
CA LYS A 172 2.36 -11.65 15.79
C LYS A 172 1.90 -10.28 16.28
N LEU A 173 0.61 -9.97 16.18
CA LEU A 173 0.03 -8.76 16.75
C LEU A 173 0.06 -8.79 18.27
N GLU A 174 -0.26 -9.93 18.89
CA GLU A 174 -0.19 -10.15 20.35
C GLU A 174 1.27 -10.08 20.86
N ASP A 175 2.25 -10.50 20.05
CA ASP A 175 3.68 -10.32 20.29
C ASP A 175 4.17 -8.86 20.17
N GLY A 176 3.25 -7.91 19.87
CA GLY A 176 3.53 -6.48 19.76
C GLY A 176 4.03 -6.03 18.38
N LYS A 177 4.01 -6.90 17.35
CA LYS A 177 4.38 -6.52 15.98
C LYS A 177 3.31 -5.64 15.33
N HIS A 178 3.75 -4.86 14.36
CA HIS A 178 2.89 -4.01 13.54
C HIS A 178 2.65 -4.67 12.18
N VAL A 179 1.40 -5.01 11.90
CA VAL A 179 1.02 -5.75 10.69
C VAL A 179 0.61 -4.78 9.58
N CYS A 180 1.27 -4.87 8.43
CA CYS A 180 1.03 -4.03 7.25
C CYS A 180 0.22 -4.79 6.20
N LEU A 181 -0.90 -4.22 5.77
CA LEU A 181 -1.85 -4.82 4.83
C LEU A 181 -2.24 -3.82 3.74
N LEU A 182 -2.07 -4.20 2.47
CA LEU A 182 -2.70 -3.47 1.36
C LEU A 182 -4.18 -3.85 1.30
N SER A 183 -5.10 -2.87 1.40
CA SER A 183 -6.46 -3.19 1.85
C SER A 183 -7.59 -2.44 1.14
N GLU A 184 -7.35 -1.73 0.04
CA GLU A 184 -8.43 -1.00 -0.63
C GLU A 184 -9.17 -1.82 -1.70
N ARG A 185 -8.70 -3.05 -2.01
CA ARG A 185 -9.36 -3.91 -3.00
C ARG A 185 -9.30 -5.37 -2.64
N SER A 186 -10.34 -6.10 -3.00
CA SER A 186 -10.38 -7.56 -2.95
C SER A 186 -10.02 -8.16 -4.31
N ILE A 187 -8.97 -8.99 -4.36
CA ILE A 187 -8.51 -9.61 -5.62
C ILE A 187 -9.56 -10.56 -6.19
N ASN A 188 -10.21 -11.36 -5.35
CA ASN A 188 -11.17 -12.38 -5.76
C ASN A 188 -12.63 -11.89 -5.70
N ARG A 189 -12.87 -10.58 -5.54
CA ARG A 189 -14.20 -9.98 -5.37
C ARG A 189 -15.03 -10.58 -4.22
N THR A 190 -14.38 -11.24 -3.27
CA THR A 190 -15.01 -11.82 -2.08
C THR A 190 -15.06 -10.84 -0.91
N GLY A 191 -14.78 -9.57 -1.18
CA GLY A 191 -14.81 -8.49 -0.19
C GLY A 191 -16.23 -8.06 0.18
N VAL A 192 -16.33 -7.26 1.21
CA VAL A 192 -17.58 -6.65 1.66
C VAL A 192 -17.86 -5.39 0.86
N GLY A 193 -19.09 -5.24 0.37
CA GLY A 193 -19.53 -4.06 -0.36
C GLY A 193 -19.42 -2.82 0.52
N THR A 194 -18.60 -1.85 0.10
CA THR A 194 -18.30 -0.62 0.84
C THR A 194 -18.32 0.56 -0.12
N GLU A 195 -18.92 1.67 0.29
CA GLU A 195 -18.86 2.90 -0.47
C GLU A 195 -17.45 3.46 -0.48
N PHE A 196 -16.93 3.76 -1.68
CA PHE A 196 -15.59 4.30 -1.89
C PHE A 196 -15.60 5.27 -3.08
N PHE A 197 -15.34 6.57 -2.83
CA PHE A 197 -15.52 7.65 -3.79
C PHE A 197 -16.93 7.62 -4.43
N SER A 198 -17.95 7.53 -3.57
CA SER A 198 -19.37 7.48 -3.97
C SER A 198 -19.75 6.32 -4.89
N ASN A 199 -18.94 5.29 -4.99
CA ASN A 199 -19.21 4.07 -5.76
C ASN A 199 -19.05 2.82 -4.89
N LEU A 200 -19.77 1.76 -5.25
CA LEU A 200 -19.66 0.49 -4.54
C LEU A 200 -18.35 -0.23 -4.90
N SER A 201 -17.56 -0.58 -3.90
CA SER A 201 -16.31 -1.33 -4.02
C SER A 201 -16.31 -2.55 -3.10
N ALA A 202 -15.60 -3.61 -3.48
CA ALA A 202 -15.41 -4.79 -2.65
C ALA A 202 -14.12 -4.65 -1.82
N PHE A 203 -14.27 -4.31 -0.54
CA PHE A 203 -13.13 -4.19 0.39
C PHE A 203 -12.81 -5.52 1.06
N PRO A 204 -11.51 -5.88 1.22
CA PRO A 204 -11.12 -7.05 1.99
C PRO A 204 -11.42 -6.83 3.48
N LYS A 205 -12.07 -7.79 4.12
CA LYS A 205 -12.42 -7.71 5.55
C LYS A 205 -11.21 -7.91 6.49
N GLY A 206 -10.07 -8.37 5.97
CA GLY A 206 -8.90 -8.79 6.76
C GLY A 206 -8.48 -7.81 7.85
N PRO A 207 -8.19 -6.53 7.56
CA PRO A 207 -7.78 -5.56 8.58
C PRO A 207 -8.80 -5.39 9.70
N VAL A 208 -10.09 -5.32 9.34
CA VAL A 208 -11.18 -5.12 10.30
C VAL A 208 -11.41 -6.39 11.13
N ALA A 209 -11.35 -7.56 10.52
CA ALA A 209 -11.47 -8.83 11.24
C ALA A 209 -10.32 -9.04 12.24
N LEU A 210 -9.08 -8.69 11.86
CA LEU A 210 -7.95 -8.70 12.80
C LEU A 210 -8.16 -7.73 13.97
N ALA A 211 -8.62 -6.51 13.67
CA ALA A 211 -8.89 -5.51 14.69
C ALA A 211 -10.00 -5.95 15.67
N LEU A 212 -11.06 -6.57 15.16
CA LEU A 212 -12.13 -7.12 16.01
C LEU A 212 -11.61 -8.25 16.92
N LYS A 213 -10.76 -9.11 16.39
CA LYS A 213 -10.23 -10.26 17.14
C LYS A 213 -9.20 -9.85 18.21
N THR A 214 -8.33 -8.88 17.88
CA THR A 214 -7.22 -8.49 18.74
C THR A 214 -7.51 -7.25 19.59
N GLN A 215 -8.60 -6.53 19.31
CA GLN A 215 -8.93 -5.22 19.91
C GLN A 215 -7.83 -4.16 19.70
N LEU A 216 -6.97 -4.35 18.68
CA LEU A 216 -5.93 -3.41 18.32
C LEU A 216 -6.44 -2.36 17.30
N PRO A 217 -5.84 -1.16 17.29
CA PRO A 217 -6.26 -0.10 16.38
C PRO A 217 -5.83 -0.39 14.93
N ILE A 218 -6.66 0.07 13.98
CA ILE A 218 -6.28 0.22 12.59
C ILE A 218 -5.71 1.63 12.39
N VAL A 219 -4.55 1.70 11.72
CA VAL A 219 -3.87 2.94 11.34
C VAL A 219 -3.83 3.02 9.83
N PRO A 220 -4.71 3.80 9.20
CA PRO A 220 -4.60 4.04 7.76
C PRO A 220 -3.31 4.80 7.46
N THR A 221 -2.52 4.30 6.51
CA THR A 221 -1.15 4.77 6.29
C THR A 221 -0.83 4.89 4.81
N ALA A 222 -0.05 5.88 4.42
CA ALA A 222 0.48 6.02 3.06
C ALA A 222 1.91 6.55 3.06
N PHE A 223 2.69 6.16 2.03
CA PHE A 223 4.00 6.74 1.76
C PHE A 223 3.99 7.38 0.37
N LEU A 224 3.96 8.71 0.34
CA LEU A 224 3.73 9.52 -0.85
C LEU A 224 4.92 10.43 -1.15
N LYS A 225 4.99 10.92 -2.37
CA LYS A 225 5.84 12.06 -2.73
C LYS A 225 4.98 13.30 -2.88
N ILE A 226 5.02 14.19 -1.88
CA ILE A 226 4.25 15.44 -1.83
C ILE A 226 5.24 16.61 -1.98
N ASP A 227 4.98 17.51 -2.94
CA ASP A 227 5.82 18.66 -3.23
C ASP A 227 7.33 18.32 -3.34
N GLY A 228 7.60 17.19 -4.00
CA GLY A 228 8.96 16.69 -4.22
C GLY A 228 9.59 15.93 -3.05
N LYS A 229 8.97 15.90 -1.86
CA LYS A 229 9.48 15.24 -0.65
C LYS A 229 8.74 13.92 -0.39
N TYR A 230 9.47 12.89 -0.02
CA TYR A 230 8.86 11.65 0.48
C TYR A 230 8.23 11.90 1.85
N THR A 231 7.00 11.45 2.01
CA THR A 231 6.19 11.73 3.20
C THR A 231 5.49 10.44 3.65
N LEU A 232 5.79 10.01 4.87
CA LEU A 232 5.04 8.95 5.56
C LEU A 232 3.89 9.61 6.33
N ILE A 233 2.67 9.18 6.06
CA ILE A 233 1.47 9.76 6.65
C ILE A 233 0.74 8.69 7.45
N PHE A 234 0.47 8.98 8.70
CA PHE A 234 -0.43 8.20 9.53
C PHE A 234 -1.74 8.98 9.69
N GLU A 235 -2.85 8.42 9.25
CA GLU A 235 -4.16 8.94 9.60
C GLU A 235 -4.52 8.56 11.05
N LYS A 236 -5.54 9.21 11.60
CA LYS A 236 -5.98 8.96 12.98
C LYS A 236 -6.28 7.49 13.19
N PRO A 237 -5.61 6.81 14.14
CA PRO A 237 -5.93 5.45 14.50
C PRO A 237 -7.39 5.32 14.97
N PHE A 238 -8.03 4.22 14.62
CA PHE A 238 -9.38 3.94 15.08
C PHE A 238 -9.53 2.48 15.53
N TYR A 239 -10.39 2.27 16.51
CA TYR A 239 -10.84 0.97 16.96
C TYR A 239 -12.15 0.63 16.29
N VAL A 240 -12.31 -0.63 15.88
CA VAL A 240 -13.56 -1.08 15.26
C VAL A 240 -14.63 -1.20 16.36
N PRO A 241 -15.78 -0.54 16.21
CA PRO A 241 -16.84 -0.64 17.20
C PRO A 241 -17.43 -2.06 17.24
N LEU A 242 -17.69 -2.56 18.44
CA LEU A 242 -18.31 -3.87 18.66
C LEU A 242 -19.83 -3.70 18.69
N PHE A 243 -20.50 -4.40 17.78
CA PHE A 243 -21.95 -4.55 17.77
C PHE A 243 -22.31 -6.01 18.03
N GLU A 244 -23.55 -6.30 18.42
CA GLU A 244 -24.05 -7.67 18.61
C GLU A 244 -23.87 -8.52 17.34
N ASN A 245 -24.09 -7.92 16.18
CA ASN A 245 -23.84 -8.55 14.89
C ASN A 245 -22.45 -8.19 14.36
N GLU A 246 -21.58 -9.18 14.26
CA GLU A 246 -20.20 -9.03 13.73
C GLU A 246 -20.19 -8.41 12.32
N SER A 247 -21.17 -8.76 11.47
CA SER A 247 -21.28 -8.19 10.12
C SER A 247 -21.45 -6.67 10.16
N THR A 248 -22.20 -6.15 11.14
CA THR A 248 -22.37 -4.69 11.35
C THR A 248 -21.06 -4.05 11.78
N SER A 249 -20.31 -4.69 12.69
CA SER A 249 -18.98 -4.23 13.12
C SER A 249 -18.02 -4.16 11.93
N ILE A 250 -18.01 -5.19 11.09
CA ILE A 250 -17.17 -5.24 9.88
C ILE A 250 -17.56 -4.13 8.91
N GLN A 251 -18.83 -3.93 8.61
CA GLN A 251 -19.29 -2.88 7.69
C GLN A 251 -18.90 -1.48 8.19
N GLN A 252 -19.09 -1.21 9.48
CA GLN A 252 -18.75 0.09 10.06
C GLN A 252 -17.22 0.33 10.07
N GLY A 253 -16.43 -0.70 10.40
CA GLY A 253 -14.97 -0.63 10.33
C GLY A 253 -14.47 -0.36 8.91
N LEU A 254 -15.03 -1.06 7.91
CA LEU A 254 -14.66 -0.86 6.51
C LEU A 254 -15.09 0.51 5.99
N LYS A 255 -16.27 1.02 6.39
CA LYS A 255 -16.71 2.38 6.05
C LYS A 255 -15.73 3.44 6.58
N THR A 256 -15.28 3.29 7.81
CA THR A 256 -14.28 4.19 8.42
C THR A 256 -12.95 4.10 7.66
N LEU A 257 -12.49 2.89 7.36
CA LEU A 257 -11.25 2.67 6.60
C LEU A 257 -11.32 3.26 5.18
N ALA A 258 -12.44 3.06 4.48
CA ALA A 258 -12.64 3.59 3.14
C ALA A 258 -12.55 5.13 3.13
N LYS A 259 -13.18 5.81 4.08
CA LYS A 259 -13.10 7.26 4.21
C LYS A 259 -11.67 7.75 4.50
N ALA A 260 -10.91 7.05 5.33
CA ALA A 260 -9.51 7.36 5.56
C ALA A 260 -8.67 7.16 4.29
N PHE A 261 -8.93 6.12 3.50
CA PHE A 261 -8.25 5.91 2.22
C PHE A 261 -8.63 6.96 1.17
N GLU A 262 -9.90 7.39 1.11
CA GLU A 262 -10.32 8.50 0.24
C GLU A 262 -9.47 9.75 0.55
N LYS A 263 -9.30 10.08 1.83
CA LYS A 263 -8.49 11.22 2.27
C LYS A 263 -7.02 11.08 1.84
N LEU A 264 -6.39 9.93 2.09
CA LEU A 264 -5.00 9.68 1.71
C LEU A 264 -4.79 9.74 0.18
N ILE A 265 -5.71 9.15 -0.58
CA ILE A 265 -5.64 9.14 -2.05
C ILE A 265 -5.86 10.55 -2.62
N SER A 266 -6.72 11.36 -2.01
CA SER A 266 -7.00 12.73 -2.45
C SER A 266 -5.76 13.64 -2.36
N LEU A 267 -4.79 13.33 -1.49
CA LEU A 267 -3.55 14.11 -1.39
C LEU A 267 -2.72 14.06 -2.67
N GLU A 268 -2.59 12.88 -3.28
CA GLU A 268 -1.82 12.65 -4.50
C GLU A 268 -2.46 11.57 -5.38
N PRO A 269 -3.63 11.82 -5.99
CA PRO A 269 -4.43 10.80 -6.66
C PRO A 269 -3.71 10.13 -7.84
N ASN A 270 -2.76 10.81 -8.47
CA ASN A 270 -1.96 10.26 -9.56
C ASN A 270 -0.92 9.22 -9.08
N GLN A 271 -0.68 9.10 -7.78
CA GLN A 271 0.16 8.06 -7.20
C GLN A 271 -0.65 6.81 -6.78
N TRP A 272 -1.97 6.80 -6.96
CA TRP A 272 -2.80 5.63 -6.70
C TRP A 272 -2.72 4.63 -7.86
N HIS A 273 -1.93 3.58 -7.67
CA HIS A 273 -1.50 2.65 -8.74
C HIS A 273 -2.49 1.53 -9.05
N THR A 274 -3.66 1.51 -8.46
CA THR A 274 -4.63 0.44 -8.69
C THR A 274 -5.17 0.49 -10.11
N ILE A 275 -4.52 -0.28 -11.01
CA ILE A 275 -4.85 -0.36 -12.43
C ILE A 275 -6.03 -1.30 -12.66
N GLN A 276 -6.24 -2.25 -11.75
CA GLN A 276 -7.35 -3.19 -11.79
C GLN A 276 -8.67 -2.48 -11.43
N PRO A 277 -9.82 -3.09 -11.79
CA PRO A 277 -11.11 -2.58 -11.36
C PRO A 277 -11.21 -2.47 -9.84
N ILE A 278 -11.72 -1.36 -9.38
CA ILE A 278 -11.99 -1.08 -7.96
C ILE A 278 -13.51 -1.09 -7.70
N TRP A 279 -14.25 -0.39 -8.56
CA TRP A 279 -15.69 -0.26 -8.40
C TRP A 279 -16.46 -1.33 -9.16
N SER A 280 -17.63 -1.68 -8.65
CA SER A 280 -18.48 -2.71 -9.24
C SER A 280 -18.87 -2.42 -10.71
N ASN A 281 -18.91 -1.16 -11.11
CA ASN A 281 -19.22 -0.72 -12.48
C ASN A 281 -18.00 -0.66 -13.43
N GLU A 282 -16.80 -1.02 -12.97
CA GLU A 282 -15.60 -1.09 -13.81
C GLU A 282 -15.35 -2.51 -14.39
N TYR A 283 -16.14 -3.50 -13.99
CA TYR A 283 -15.98 -4.90 -14.41
C TYR A 283 -16.66 -5.23 -15.74
#